data_101dc64aef4423f4034c08ca9f110ca5
#
_entry.id   101dc64aef4423f4034c08ca9f110ca5
#
_cell.length_a   1.000
_cell.length_b   1.000
_cell.length_c   1.000
_cell.angle_alpha   90.00
_cell.angle_beta   90.00
_cell.angle_gamma   90.00
#
_symmetry.space_group_name_H-M   'P 1'
#
loop_
_entity.id
_entity.type
_entity.pdbx_description
1 polymer ?
#
loop_
_entity_poly.entity_id
_entity_poly.type
_entity_poly.pdbx_seq_one_letter_code
_entity_poly.pdbx_strand_id
1 'polypeptide(L)'
;MAPPTSSDVTLNINGEKYTLSVDHRTTLLDALRERLDLTGTKKGCDQGQCGACTVLLDGRRSVACLQFAVAAEGREITTIEGVAAGERLHPVQQAFLDLDGYQCGYCTPGQICSAVAVIEEHAAGWPSAVTDDVRPEAGPPPLTADEIRERMSGNLCRCGAYMSIVQAVARAAAVQARTGGDTDRTHPGDDSGRARSTDSTEAGA
;
A
#
# COMPACT_ATOMS: atom_id res chain seq x y z
N MET A 1 -17.19 36.25 2.44
CA MET A 1 -17.23 35.27 1.34
C MET A 1 -17.02 33.90 1.94
N ALA A 2 -17.90 32.92 1.68
CA ALA A 2 -17.66 31.54 2.13
C ALA A 2 -16.39 31.00 1.43
N PRO A 3 -15.56 30.18 2.11
CA PRO A 3 -14.40 29.56 1.46
C PRO A 3 -14.87 28.64 0.31
N PRO A 4 -14.04 28.43 -0.72
CA PRO A 4 -14.38 27.50 -1.79
C PRO A 4 -14.54 26.09 -1.21
N THR A 5 -15.54 25.35 -1.69
CA THR A 5 -15.82 23.97 -1.28
C THR A 5 -15.24 22.95 -2.25
N SER A 6 -14.63 23.40 -3.34
CA SER A 6 -14.01 22.58 -4.37
C SER A 6 -12.68 23.19 -4.82
N SER A 7 -11.78 22.33 -5.27
CA SER A 7 -10.48 22.70 -5.86
C SER A 7 -10.05 21.65 -6.89
N ASP A 8 -9.12 22.07 -7.77
CA ASP A 8 -8.43 21.13 -8.62
C ASP A 8 -7.32 20.48 -7.81
N VAL A 9 -7.24 19.15 -7.88
CA VAL A 9 -6.20 18.31 -7.23
C VAL A 9 -5.51 17.46 -8.27
N THR A 10 -4.21 17.24 -8.10
CA THR A 10 -3.44 16.33 -8.93
C THR A 10 -3.05 15.10 -8.13
N LEU A 11 -3.56 13.94 -8.54
CA LEU A 11 -3.29 12.63 -7.93
C LEU A 11 -2.30 11.87 -8.80
N ASN A 12 -1.26 11.27 -8.17
CA ASN A 12 -0.35 10.34 -8.83
C ASN A 12 -0.87 8.92 -8.58
N ILE A 13 -1.44 8.28 -9.59
CA ILE A 13 -2.08 6.98 -9.45
C ILE A 13 -1.45 6.00 -10.42
N ASN A 14 -0.89 4.92 -9.91
CA ASN A 14 -0.24 3.86 -10.70
C ASN A 14 0.85 4.42 -11.65
N GLY A 15 1.57 5.46 -11.22
CA GLY A 15 2.61 6.13 -12.01
C GLY A 15 2.11 7.18 -13.01
N GLU A 16 0.80 7.43 -13.07
CA GLU A 16 0.20 8.44 -13.94
C GLU A 16 -0.39 9.61 -13.13
N LYS A 17 -0.42 10.81 -13.74
CA LYS A 17 -0.97 12.01 -13.11
C LYS A 17 -2.38 12.30 -13.62
N TYR A 18 -3.31 12.46 -12.70
CA TYR A 18 -4.71 12.80 -12.96
C TYR A 18 -5.06 14.11 -12.26
N THR A 19 -5.52 15.12 -13.03
CA THR A 19 -6.01 16.37 -12.46
C THR A 19 -7.55 16.39 -12.49
N LEU A 20 -8.15 16.55 -11.31
CA LEU A 20 -9.60 16.49 -11.10
C LEU A 20 -10.08 17.71 -10.34
N SER A 21 -11.22 18.28 -10.75
CA SER A 21 -11.95 19.24 -9.92
C SER A 21 -12.89 18.47 -8.98
N VAL A 22 -12.64 18.55 -7.67
CA VAL A 22 -13.37 17.79 -6.66
C VAL A 22 -13.89 18.68 -5.53
N ASP A 23 -15.06 18.34 -4.97
CA ASP A 23 -15.50 18.88 -3.69
C ASP A 23 -14.52 18.37 -2.60
N HIS A 24 -14.19 19.20 -1.62
CA HIS A 24 -13.21 18.85 -0.56
C HIS A 24 -13.65 17.66 0.30
N ARG A 25 -14.92 17.28 0.26
CA ARG A 25 -15.48 16.10 0.93
C ARG A 25 -15.39 14.82 0.11
N THR A 26 -14.95 14.91 -1.15
CA THR A 26 -14.79 13.75 -2.03
C THR A 26 -13.76 12.81 -1.44
N THR A 27 -14.14 11.55 -1.18
CA THR A 27 -13.21 10.52 -0.73
C THR A 27 -12.28 10.10 -1.87
N LEU A 28 -11.10 9.60 -1.53
CA LEU A 28 -10.20 9.00 -2.52
C LEU A 28 -10.90 7.83 -3.24
N LEU A 29 -11.71 7.05 -2.51
CA LEU A 29 -12.49 5.96 -3.07
C LEU A 29 -13.44 6.44 -4.17
N ASP A 30 -14.19 7.53 -3.93
CA ASP A 30 -15.12 8.09 -4.91
C ASP A 30 -14.36 8.72 -6.10
N ALA A 31 -13.23 9.40 -5.84
CA ALA A 31 -12.40 9.93 -6.91
C ALA A 31 -11.89 8.82 -7.85
N LEU A 32 -11.39 7.71 -7.28
CA LEU A 32 -10.91 6.55 -8.06
C LEU A 32 -12.04 5.94 -8.90
N ARG A 33 -13.19 5.66 -8.28
CA ARG A 33 -14.27 4.89 -8.91
C ARG A 33 -15.18 5.71 -9.81
N GLU A 34 -15.60 6.89 -9.34
CA GLU A 34 -16.65 7.68 -9.99
C GLU A 34 -16.10 8.73 -10.95
N ARG A 35 -14.81 9.07 -10.85
CA ARG A 35 -14.18 10.10 -11.68
C ARG A 35 -13.13 9.54 -12.64
N LEU A 36 -12.44 8.47 -12.24
CA LEU A 36 -11.33 7.90 -13.00
C LEU A 36 -11.62 6.49 -13.54
N ASP A 37 -12.79 5.94 -13.26
CA ASP A 37 -13.21 4.58 -13.67
C ASP A 37 -12.24 3.46 -13.21
N LEU A 38 -11.44 3.74 -12.14
CA LEU A 38 -10.58 2.75 -11.49
C LEU A 38 -11.41 1.93 -10.49
N THR A 39 -12.24 1.04 -11.00
CA THR A 39 -13.27 0.31 -10.25
C THR A 39 -12.76 -0.92 -9.51
N GLY A 40 -11.49 -1.26 -9.64
CA GLY A 40 -10.85 -2.35 -8.90
C GLY A 40 -10.88 -2.12 -7.39
N THR A 41 -10.67 -0.89 -6.92
CA THR A 41 -10.88 -0.52 -5.51
C THR A 41 -12.36 -0.55 -5.17
N LYS A 42 -12.78 -1.40 -4.21
CA LYS A 42 -14.21 -1.71 -3.97
C LYS A 42 -14.82 -0.91 -2.81
N LYS A 43 -16.06 -0.43 -3.00
CA LYS A 43 -16.87 0.22 -1.96
C LYS A 43 -17.71 -0.82 -1.23
N GLY A 44 -17.23 -1.32 -0.08
CA GLY A 44 -17.97 -2.27 0.75
C GLY A 44 -18.81 -1.57 1.83
N CYS A 45 -18.17 -1.07 2.89
CA CYS A 45 -18.84 -0.46 4.03
C CYS A 45 -18.88 1.07 4.00
N ASP A 46 -17.97 1.71 3.27
CA ASP A 46 -17.79 3.16 3.17
C ASP A 46 -17.54 3.89 4.51
N GLN A 47 -17.03 3.15 5.49
CA GLN A 47 -16.79 3.66 6.86
C GLN A 47 -15.54 3.02 7.51
N GLY A 48 -14.56 2.55 6.72
CA GLY A 48 -13.27 2.07 7.20
C GLY A 48 -13.25 0.67 7.82
N GLN A 49 -14.35 -0.08 7.84
CA GLN A 49 -14.45 -1.33 8.61
C GLN A 49 -14.07 -2.59 7.82
N CYS A 50 -14.29 -2.63 6.51
CA CYS A 50 -14.20 -3.88 5.76
C CYS A 50 -12.90 -4.07 4.97
N GLY A 51 -12.11 -3.03 4.76
CA GLY A 51 -10.85 -3.09 4.02
C GLY A 51 -10.97 -3.37 2.51
N ALA A 52 -12.17 -3.50 1.94
CA ALA A 52 -12.35 -3.77 0.51
C ALA A 52 -11.82 -2.64 -0.40
N CYS A 53 -11.70 -1.42 0.15
CA CYS A 53 -11.17 -0.24 -0.51
C CYS A 53 -9.69 0.03 -0.20
N THR A 54 -8.93 -0.94 0.31
CA THR A 54 -7.51 -0.75 0.59
C THR A 54 -6.73 -0.47 -0.68
N VAL A 55 -5.94 0.59 -0.65
CA VAL A 55 -4.93 0.99 -1.64
C VAL A 55 -3.59 1.14 -0.93
N LEU A 56 -2.51 1.29 -1.69
CA LEU A 56 -1.21 1.70 -1.14
C LEU A 56 -1.05 3.20 -1.35
N LEU A 57 -0.78 3.91 -0.28
CA LEU A 57 -0.52 5.35 -0.27
C LEU A 57 0.90 5.56 0.23
N ASP A 58 1.82 5.96 -0.68
CA ASP A 58 3.27 5.96 -0.44
C ASP A 58 3.76 4.58 0.07
N GLY A 59 3.32 3.50 -0.56
CA GLY A 59 3.66 2.13 -0.20
C GLY A 59 2.94 1.58 1.04
N ARG A 60 2.14 2.39 1.76
CA ARG A 60 1.48 1.97 3.03
C ARG A 60 -0.01 1.73 2.82
N ARG A 61 -0.54 0.71 3.48
CA ARG A 61 -1.98 0.40 3.45
C ARG A 61 -2.83 1.58 3.91
N SER A 62 -3.82 1.95 3.13
CA SER A 62 -4.80 2.95 3.50
C SER A 62 -6.18 2.57 2.97
N VAL A 63 -7.22 2.80 3.77
CA VAL A 63 -8.61 2.60 3.33
C VAL A 63 -9.10 3.87 2.63
N ALA A 64 -9.29 3.80 1.32
CA ALA A 64 -9.58 4.94 0.46
C ALA A 64 -10.91 5.65 0.82
N CYS A 65 -11.85 4.96 1.48
CA CYS A 65 -13.11 5.56 1.93
C CYS A 65 -12.95 6.55 3.10
N LEU A 66 -11.82 6.52 3.83
CA LEU A 66 -11.49 7.44 4.92
C LEU A 66 -10.43 8.48 4.54
N GLN A 67 -9.93 8.45 3.30
CA GLN A 67 -9.01 9.44 2.77
C GLN A 67 -9.78 10.44 1.91
N PHE A 68 -9.60 11.74 2.11
CA PHE A 68 -10.07 12.74 1.17
C PHE A 68 -9.14 12.84 -0.04
N ALA A 69 -9.72 13.00 -1.23
CA ALA A 69 -8.93 13.15 -2.45
C ALA A 69 -7.95 14.32 -2.36
N VAL A 70 -8.38 15.45 -1.79
CA VAL A 70 -7.53 16.63 -1.58
C VAL A 70 -6.34 16.36 -0.65
N ALA A 71 -6.46 15.43 0.31
CA ALA A 71 -5.38 15.07 1.23
C ALA A 71 -4.39 14.05 0.61
N ALA A 72 -4.73 13.48 -0.54
CA ALA A 72 -3.87 12.56 -1.27
C ALA A 72 -3.07 13.26 -2.39
N GLU A 73 -3.22 14.59 -2.55
CA GLU A 73 -2.47 15.36 -3.54
C GLU A 73 -0.96 15.23 -3.29
N GLY A 74 -0.22 14.99 -4.39
CA GLY A 74 1.23 14.85 -4.36
C GLY A 74 1.76 13.54 -3.78
N ARG A 75 0.87 12.64 -3.35
CA ARG A 75 1.23 11.31 -2.82
C ARG A 75 1.14 10.25 -3.92
N GLU A 76 1.96 9.20 -3.79
CA GLU A 76 1.90 8.05 -4.70
C GLU A 76 0.80 7.10 -4.27
N ILE A 77 -0.15 6.84 -5.19
CA ILE A 77 -1.30 5.96 -4.96
C ILE A 77 -1.14 4.75 -5.86
N THR A 78 -1.07 3.55 -5.26
CA THR A 78 -1.13 2.30 -6.03
C THR A 78 -2.45 1.59 -5.73
N THR A 79 -3.25 1.41 -6.76
CA THR A 79 -4.48 0.61 -6.72
C THR A 79 -4.20 -0.79 -7.23
N ILE A 80 -5.20 -1.69 -7.18
CA ILE A 80 -5.03 -3.06 -7.67
C ILE A 80 -4.63 -3.11 -9.15
N GLU A 81 -5.05 -2.15 -9.95
CA GLU A 81 -4.71 -2.02 -11.36
C GLU A 81 -3.22 -1.77 -11.57
N GLY A 82 -2.53 -1.16 -10.62
CA GLY A 82 -1.10 -0.86 -10.67
C GLY A 82 -0.20 -1.85 -9.92
N VAL A 83 -0.76 -2.91 -9.31
CA VAL A 83 0.07 -3.91 -8.58
C VAL A 83 0.84 -4.81 -9.55
N ALA A 84 0.27 -5.13 -10.71
CA ALA A 84 0.95 -5.88 -11.74
C ALA A 84 1.92 -5.00 -12.55
N ALA A 85 3.02 -5.56 -13.03
CA ALA A 85 3.95 -4.89 -13.93
C ALA A 85 3.66 -5.30 -15.38
N GLY A 86 2.76 -4.58 -16.06
CA GLY A 86 2.24 -4.95 -17.37
C GLY A 86 1.50 -6.29 -17.30
N GLU A 87 1.88 -7.26 -18.14
CA GLU A 87 1.27 -8.59 -18.15
C GLU A 87 1.80 -9.52 -17.02
N ARG A 88 2.86 -9.11 -16.32
CA ARG A 88 3.43 -9.93 -15.25
C ARG A 88 2.74 -9.64 -13.93
N LEU A 89 2.02 -10.65 -13.44
CA LEU A 89 1.38 -10.59 -12.12
C LEU A 89 2.42 -10.45 -10.99
N HIS A 90 2.04 -9.68 -9.98
CA HIS A 90 2.79 -9.62 -8.73
C HIS A 90 2.74 -11.01 -8.03
N PRO A 91 3.79 -11.44 -7.29
CA PRO A 91 3.77 -12.74 -6.59
C PRO A 91 2.55 -12.98 -5.71
N VAL A 92 2.02 -11.93 -5.07
CA VAL A 92 0.76 -12.01 -4.30
C VAL A 92 -0.42 -12.33 -5.20
N GLN A 93 -0.57 -11.66 -6.34
CA GLN A 93 -1.66 -11.93 -7.29
C GLN A 93 -1.59 -13.36 -7.80
N GLN A 94 -0.39 -13.82 -8.18
CA GLN A 94 -0.18 -15.20 -8.64
C GLN A 94 -0.55 -16.22 -7.55
N ALA A 95 -0.12 -15.98 -6.30
CA ALA A 95 -0.43 -16.87 -5.19
C ALA A 95 -1.94 -16.93 -4.88
N PHE A 96 -2.67 -15.82 -5.04
CA PHE A 96 -4.13 -15.79 -4.89
C PHE A 96 -4.83 -16.61 -5.97
N LEU A 97 -4.32 -16.60 -7.21
CA LEU A 97 -4.84 -17.46 -8.29
C LEU A 97 -4.56 -18.94 -8.02
N ASP A 98 -3.30 -19.26 -7.69
CA ASP A 98 -2.84 -20.64 -7.52
C ASP A 98 -3.48 -21.37 -6.33
N LEU A 99 -3.91 -20.63 -5.31
CA LEU A 99 -4.39 -21.17 -4.04
C LEU A 99 -5.87 -20.82 -3.76
N ASP A 100 -6.60 -20.34 -4.76
CA ASP A 100 -8.00 -19.92 -4.63
C ASP A 100 -8.21 -18.95 -3.45
N GLY A 101 -7.34 -17.91 -3.33
CA GLY A 101 -7.40 -16.89 -2.28
C GLY A 101 -8.65 -16.01 -2.37
N TYR A 102 -9.68 -16.43 -3.09
CA TYR A 102 -10.92 -15.71 -3.32
C TYR A 102 -12.08 -16.67 -3.64
N GLN A 103 -13.31 -16.18 -3.54
CA GLN A 103 -14.51 -16.83 -4.07
C GLN A 103 -15.29 -15.84 -4.94
N CYS A 104 -16.10 -14.94 -4.37
CA CYS A 104 -16.82 -13.95 -5.17
C CYS A 104 -15.90 -12.86 -5.78
N GLY A 105 -14.69 -12.71 -5.31
CA GLY A 105 -13.71 -11.75 -5.83
C GLY A 105 -13.87 -10.30 -5.30
N TYR A 106 -14.97 -9.97 -4.59
CA TYR A 106 -15.25 -8.59 -4.21
C TYR A 106 -14.19 -7.97 -3.27
N CYS A 107 -13.75 -8.70 -2.25
CA CYS A 107 -12.72 -8.22 -1.33
C CYS A 107 -11.29 -8.40 -1.88
N THR A 108 -11.11 -9.14 -2.97
CA THR A 108 -9.79 -9.56 -3.46
C THR A 108 -8.83 -8.40 -3.77
N PRO A 109 -9.26 -7.30 -4.42
CA PRO A 109 -8.38 -6.14 -4.63
C PRO A 109 -7.80 -5.58 -3.33
N GLY A 110 -8.64 -5.36 -2.33
CA GLY A 110 -8.20 -4.88 -1.02
C GLY A 110 -7.33 -5.89 -0.27
N GLN A 111 -7.63 -7.20 -0.37
CA GLN A 111 -6.80 -8.26 0.21
C GLN A 111 -5.39 -8.28 -0.42
N ILE A 112 -5.29 -8.15 -1.74
CA ILE A 112 -4.01 -8.15 -2.45
C ILE A 112 -3.19 -6.90 -2.09
N CYS A 113 -3.78 -5.70 -2.13
CA CYS A 113 -3.08 -4.47 -1.72
C CYS A 113 -2.58 -4.57 -0.26
N SER A 114 -3.43 -5.09 0.65
CA SER A 114 -3.02 -5.32 2.04
C SER A 114 -1.91 -6.34 2.15
N ALA A 115 -1.97 -7.45 1.42
CA ALA A 115 -0.96 -8.50 1.46
C ALA A 115 0.41 -8.02 0.96
N VAL A 116 0.45 -7.20 -0.09
CA VAL A 116 1.69 -6.57 -0.57
C VAL A 116 2.35 -5.78 0.55
N ALA A 117 1.60 -4.86 1.16
CA ALA A 117 2.14 -4.04 2.25
C ALA A 117 2.49 -4.85 3.51
N VAL A 118 1.70 -5.88 3.86
CA VAL A 118 1.99 -6.78 5.01
C VAL A 118 3.36 -7.44 4.87
N ILE A 119 3.72 -7.90 3.68
CA ILE A 119 5.01 -8.53 3.43
C ILE A 119 6.14 -7.51 3.56
N GLU A 120 5.95 -6.28 3.09
CA GLU A 120 6.93 -5.20 3.23
C GLU A 120 7.07 -4.74 4.69
N GLU A 121 5.95 -4.54 5.40
CA GLU A 121 5.93 -4.19 6.83
C GLU A 121 6.66 -5.24 7.68
N HIS A 122 6.41 -6.51 7.38
CA HIS A 122 7.11 -7.61 8.04
C HIS A 122 8.61 -7.61 7.72
N ALA A 123 8.99 -7.45 6.46
CA ALA A 123 10.41 -7.37 6.06
C ALA A 123 11.13 -6.17 6.68
N ALA A 124 10.41 -5.07 6.95
CA ALA A 124 10.92 -3.91 7.67
C ALA A 124 10.98 -4.11 9.21
N GLY A 125 10.59 -5.29 9.72
CA GLY A 125 10.64 -5.60 11.14
C GLY A 125 9.51 -4.98 11.97
N TRP A 126 8.42 -4.53 11.34
CA TRP A 126 7.31 -3.95 12.10
C TRP A 126 6.58 -5.02 12.92
N PRO A 127 6.34 -4.78 14.22
CA PRO A 127 5.61 -5.72 15.05
C PRO A 127 4.11 -5.72 14.74
N SER A 128 3.41 -6.78 15.16
CA SER A 128 1.96 -6.89 15.21
C SER A 128 1.47 -7.14 16.63
N ALA A 129 0.16 -7.23 16.85
CA ALA A 129 -0.40 -7.53 18.17
C ALA A 129 -0.07 -8.95 18.69
N VAL A 130 0.40 -9.84 17.82
CA VAL A 130 0.78 -11.22 18.16
C VAL A 130 2.30 -11.45 18.09
N THR A 131 3.10 -10.38 17.95
CA THR A 131 4.55 -10.49 17.98
C THR A 131 5.03 -10.64 19.43
N ASP A 132 5.68 -11.77 19.75
CA ASP A 132 6.10 -12.09 21.11
C ASP A 132 7.22 -11.16 21.63
N ASP A 133 8.20 -10.87 20.78
CA ASP A 133 9.35 -10.01 21.15
C ASP A 133 9.44 -8.81 20.23
N VAL A 134 9.14 -7.64 20.77
CA VAL A 134 9.12 -6.36 20.05
C VAL A 134 10.39 -5.53 20.26
N ARG A 135 11.41 -6.09 20.91
CA ARG A 135 12.68 -5.38 21.13
C ARG A 135 13.43 -5.22 19.81
N PRO A 136 14.09 -4.08 19.56
CA PRO A 136 14.79 -3.82 18.29
C PRO A 136 15.84 -4.89 17.94
N GLU A 137 16.49 -5.48 18.95
CA GLU A 137 17.52 -6.51 18.79
C GLU A 137 16.96 -7.89 18.44
N ALA A 138 15.66 -8.12 18.59
CA ALA A 138 15.04 -9.42 18.26
C ALA A 138 14.98 -9.68 16.75
N GLY A 139 15.13 -8.63 15.94
CA GLY A 139 14.95 -8.72 14.49
C GLY A 139 13.48 -8.91 14.07
N PRO A 140 13.21 -9.07 12.76
CA PRO A 140 11.85 -9.30 12.30
C PRO A 140 11.32 -10.65 12.80
N PRO A 141 10.08 -10.71 13.32
CA PRO A 141 9.47 -11.95 13.76
C PRO A 141 9.29 -12.90 12.57
N PRO A 142 9.20 -14.23 12.78
CA PRO A 142 8.84 -15.13 11.70
C PRO A 142 7.40 -14.84 11.22
N LEU A 143 7.19 -14.80 9.89
CA LEU A 143 5.85 -14.56 9.31
C LEU A 143 4.99 -15.83 9.42
N THR A 144 4.54 -16.12 10.63
CA THR A 144 3.66 -17.24 10.92
C THR A 144 2.25 -17.02 10.39
N ALA A 145 1.43 -18.09 10.39
CA ALA A 145 0.02 -17.97 10.02
C ALA A 145 -0.75 -17.02 10.95
N ASP A 146 -0.38 -16.94 12.22
CA ASP A 146 -1.02 -16.03 13.19
C ASP A 146 -0.60 -14.57 12.94
N GLU A 147 0.67 -14.30 12.63
CA GLU A 147 1.13 -12.99 12.17
C GLU A 147 0.38 -12.53 10.91
N ILE A 148 0.19 -13.44 9.94
CA ILE A 148 -0.56 -13.10 8.73
C ILE A 148 -2.03 -12.83 9.06
N ARG A 149 -2.69 -13.64 9.87
CA ARG A 149 -4.09 -13.44 10.27
C ARG A 149 -4.27 -12.10 10.95
N GLU A 150 -3.39 -11.76 11.89
CA GLU A 150 -3.46 -10.50 12.61
C GLU A 150 -3.27 -9.32 11.67
N ARG A 151 -2.22 -9.33 10.86
CA ARG A 151 -1.91 -8.24 9.91
C ARG A 151 -2.98 -8.05 8.84
N MET A 152 -3.70 -9.13 8.47
CA MET A 152 -4.78 -9.12 7.48
C MET A 152 -6.17 -8.92 8.11
N SER A 153 -6.29 -8.79 9.42
CA SER A 153 -7.57 -8.73 10.15
C SER A 153 -8.48 -7.56 9.74
N GLY A 154 -7.88 -6.47 9.22
CA GLY A 154 -8.61 -5.31 8.69
C GLY A 154 -9.31 -5.54 7.34
N ASN A 155 -9.14 -6.71 6.70
CA ASN A 155 -9.72 -7.04 5.39
C ASN A 155 -10.74 -8.17 5.50
N LEU A 156 -12.03 -7.84 5.49
CA LEU A 156 -13.12 -8.80 5.66
C LEU A 156 -13.43 -9.55 4.36
N CYS A 157 -13.62 -10.86 4.48
CA CYS A 157 -14.10 -11.72 3.40
C CYS A 157 -15.42 -12.39 3.79
N ARG A 158 -16.54 -11.95 3.18
CA ARG A 158 -17.88 -12.51 3.50
C ARG A 158 -18.02 -13.98 3.09
N CYS A 159 -17.27 -14.43 2.09
CA CYS A 159 -17.25 -15.82 1.65
C CYS A 159 -16.39 -16.73 2.55
N GLY A 160 -15.59 -16.15 3.43
CA GLY A 160 -14.77 -16.92 4.37
C GLY A 160 -13.53 -17.59 3.77
N ALA A 161 -12.96 -17.06 2.67
CA ALA A 161 -11.76 -17.58 2.01
C ALA A 161 -10.46 -17.39 2.81
N TYR A 162 -10.54 -17.10 4.11
CA TYR A 162 -9.39 -16.70 4.94
C TYR A 162 -8.27 -17.74 4.96
N MET A 163 -8.60 -19.05 4.96
CA MET A 163 -7.56 -20.09 4.98
C MET A 163 -6.69 -20.04 3.73
N SER A 164 -7.31 -19.93 2.54
CA SER A 164 -6.61 -19.79 1.27
C SER A 164 -5.86 -18.46 1.18
N ILE A 165 -6.45 -17.36 1.68
CA ILE A 165 -5.80 -16.05 1.72
C ILE A 165 -4.52 -16.09 2.54
N VAL A 166 -4.55 -16.68 3.75
CA VAL A 166 -3.36 -16.81 4.61
C VAL A 166 -2.27 -17.63 3.93
N GLN A 167 -2.65 -18.74 3.28
CA GLN A 167 -1.71 -19.56 2.52
C GLN A 167 -1.10 -18.81 1.33
N ALA A 168 -1.91 -18.03 0.62
CA ALA A 168 -1.46 -17.22 -0.52
C ALA A 168 -0.45 -16.14 -0.08
N VAL A 169 -0.71 -15.45 1.02
CA VAL A 169 0.21 -14.47 1.59
C VAL A 169 1.53 -15.12 2.03
N ALA A 170 1.46 -16.24 2.74
CA ALA A 170 2.66 -16.98 3.17
C ALA A 170 3.50 -17.44 1.97
N ARG A 171 2.86 -17.96 0.90
CA ARG A 171 3.54 -18.40 -0.32
C ARG A 171 4.20 -17.21 -1.03
N ALA A 172 3.50 -16.09 -1.18
CA ALA A 172 4.04 -14.90 -1.82
C ALA A 172 5.27 -14.36 -1.06
N ALA A 173 5.19 -14.29 0.26
CA ALA A 173 6.31 -13.87 1.10
C ALA A 173 7.54 -14.78 0.92
N ALA A 174 7.33 -16.10 0.87
CA ALA A 174 8.42 -17.05 0.64
C ALA A 174 9.05 -16.93 -0.76
N VAL A 175 8.29 -16.51 -1.77
CA VAL A 175 8.81 -16.23 -3.13
C VAL A 175 9.65 -14.96 -3.10
N GLN A 176 9.16 -13.87 -2.50
CA GLN A 176 9.87 -12.60 -2.41
C GLN A 176 11.18 -12.71 -1.62
N ALA A 177 11.19 -13.46 -0.52
CA ALA A 177 12.41 -13.70 0.26
C ALA A 177 13.52 -14.40 -0.56
N ARG A 178 13.14 -15.26 -1.52
CA ARG A 178 14.11 -15.94 -2.41
C ARG A 178 14.64 -15.04 -3.52
N THR A 179 13.81 -14.15 -4.04
CA THR A 179 14.18 -13.23 -5.12
C THR A 179 14.84 -11.94 -4.64
N GLY A 180 14.56 -11.50 -3.40
CA GLY A 180 15.14 -10.31 -2.79
C GLY A 180 16.60 -10.46 -2.36
N GLY A 181 17.20 -11.65 -2.46
CA GLY A 181 18.63 -11.88 -2.26
C GLY A 181 19.53 -11.42 -3.42
N ASP A 182 18.96 -10.98 -4.56
CA ASP A 182 19.69 -10.70 -5.80
C ASP A 182 19.33 -9.35 -6.46
N THR A 183 18.81 -8.38 -5.72
CA THR A 183 18.60 -7.03 -6.28
C THR A 183 19.13 -5.97 -5.34
N ASP A 184 20.25 -5.38 -5.77
CA ASP A 184 20.77 -4.07 -5.35
C ASP A 184 19.62 -3.05 -5.27
N ARG A 185 19.37 -2.54 -4.06
CA ARG A 185 18.35 -1.52 -3.79
C ARG A 185 18.87 -0.16 -4.23
N THR A 186 18.75 0.16 -5.49
CA THR A 186 18.84 1.56 -5.92
C THR A 186 17.49 2.24 -5.69
N HIS A 187 17.34 2.85 -4.51
CA HIS A 187 16.34 3.87 -4.29
C HIS A 187 16.80 5.14 -5.04
N PRO A 188 16.03 5.67 -6.00
CA PRO A 188 16.29 7.01 -6.52
C PRO A 188 15.65 8.03 -5.59
N GLY A 189 16.46 8.69 -4.77
CA GLY A 189 15.98 9.86 -4.05
C GLY A 189 16.48 10.05 -2.64
N ASP A 190 17.79 10.31 -2.48
CA ASP A 190 18.27 11.17 -1.40
C ASP A 190 19.55 11.87 -1.84
N ASP A 191 19.37 12.88 -2.69
CA ASP A 191 20.40 13.87 -2.99
C ASP A 191 20.05 15.18 -2.27
N SER A 192 20.11 15.17 -0.94
CA SER A 192 20.15 16.40 -0.16
C SER A 192 21.59 16.89 -0.13
N GLY A 193 21.93 17.73 -1.10
CA GLY A 193 23.21 18.41 -1.22
C GLY A 193 23.68 19.05 0.07
N ARG A 194 24.64 18.42 0.72
CA ARG A 194 25.40 19.01 1.81
C ARG A 194 26.48 19.88 1.24
N ALA A 195 26.18 21.17 0.99
CA ALA A 195 27.15 22.20 0.69
C ALA A 195 28.13 22.33 1.87
N ARG A 196 29.37 21.93 1.67
CA ARG A 196 30.50 22.26 2.56
C ARG A 196 30.94 23.68 2.23
N SER A 197 30.71 24.62 3.09
CA SER A 197 31.39 25.92 3.10
C SER A 197 32.84 25.71 3.50
N THR A 198 33.75 25.93 2.54
CA THR A 198 35.17 26.13 2.85
C THR A 198 35.36 27.61 3.19
N ASP A 199 35.48 27.89 4.45
CA ASP A 199 35.99 29.18 4.96
C ASP A 199 37.53 29.10 4.98
N SER A 200 38.16 29.81 4.07
CA SER A 200 39.62 30.02 4.05
C SER A 200 39.88 31.44 4.52
N THR A 201 40.20 31.54 5.81
CA THR A 201 40.81 32.74 6.39
C THR A 201 42.29 32.76 6.05
N GLU A 202 42.71 33.62 5.14
CA GLU A 202 44.08 34.05 5.04
C GLU A 202 44.30 35.28 5.89
N ALA A 203 45.17 35.13 6.89
CA ALA A 203 45.78 36.24 7.60
C ALA A 203 47.07 36.65 6.84
N GLY A 204 47.20 37.95 6.61
CA GLY A 204 48.41 38.53 6.02
C GLY A 204 48.68 39.91 6.60
N ALA A 205 49.79 40.05 7.27
CA ALA A 205 50.60 41.22 7.66
C ALA A 205 49.91 42.34 8.50
#